data_be3e20371fca9e2380ea296ea8cfc0b3
#
_entry.id   be3e20371fca9e2380ea296ea8cfc0b3
#
_cell.length_a   1.000
_cell.length_b   1.000
_cell.length_c   1.000
_cell.angle_alpha   90.00
_cell.angle_beta   90.00
_cell.angle_gamma   90.00
#
_symmetry.space_group_name_H-M   'P 1'
#
loop_
_entity.id
_entity.type
_entity.pdbx_description
1 polymer ?
#
loop_
_entity_poly.entity_id
_entity_poly.type
_entity_poly.pdbx_seq_one_letter_code
_entity_poly.pdbx_strand_id
1 'polypeptide(L)'
;RAHEAVRLALEYTGERPDDYDQLIIRAKEAVRKGQMFWDFVSAENSVGFHNPAKALDTLTSSITLSQDAINAALKATNYGIAPKLEGDIKQIVPPILKMSRKLQQDPEYLKTHPWFAYLKPLPKADQMWEGNKKIQ
;
A
#
# COMPACT_ATOMS: atom_id res chain seq x y z
N ARG A 1 8.02 2.99 -9.18
CA ARG A 1 7.62 3.02 -7.74
C ARG A 1 8.44 2.06 -6.89
N ALA A 2 8.61 0.78 -7.26
CA ALA A 2 9.39 -0.19 -6.46
C ALA A 2 10.87 0.23 -6.31
N HIS A 3 11.54 0.66 -7.38
CA HIS A 3 12.89 1.22 -7.33
C HIS A 3 12.99 2.40 -6.38
N GLU A 4 12.02 3.30 -6.43
CA GLU A 4 11.99 4.48 -5.56
C GLU A 4 11.80 4.11 -4.09
N ALA A 5 10.94 3.15 -3.79
CA ALA A 5 10.74 2.66 -2.43
C ALA A 5 12.05 2.07 -1.86
N VAL A 6 12.78 1.28 -2.65
CA VAL A 6 14.07 0.71 -2.23
C VAL A 6 15.12 1.79 -2.05
N ARG A 7 15.17 2.81 -2.93
CA ARG A 7 16.08 3.96 -2.79
C ARG A 7 15.82 4.70 -1.48
N LEU A 8 14.56 5.05 -1.20
CA LEU A 8 14.17 5.72 0.04
C LEU A 8 14.49 4.89 1.28
N ALA A 9 14.30 3.57 1.22
CA ALA A 9 14.66 2.69 2.32
C ALA A 9 16.18 2.64 2.57
N LEU A 10 17.00 2.73 1.53
CA LEU A 10 18.46 2.79 1.66
C LEU A 10 18.96 4.13 2.25
N GLU A 11 18.27 5.22 1.94
CA GLU A 11 18.58 6.56 2.45
C GLU A 11 17.98 6.83 3.84
N TYR A 12 17.18 5.88 4.36
CA TYR A 12 16.54 6.03 5.65
C TYR A 12 17.55 6.07 6.80
N THR A 13 17.50 7.14 7.59
CA THR A 13 18.41 7.41 8.73
C THR A 13 17.76 7.21 10.10
N GLY A 14 16.47 6.82 10.14
CA GLY A 14 15.76 6.56 11.40
C GLY A 14 16.09 5.22 12.02
N GLU A 15 15.35 4.85 13.05
CA GLU A 15 15.49 3.57 13.75
C GLU A 15 15.19 2.41 12.79
N ARG A 16 16.16 1.50 12.62
CA ARG A 16 16.06 0.35 11.74
C ARG A 16 15.63 -0.89 12.51
N PRO A 17 14.76 -1.74 11.91
CA PRO A 17 14.43 -3.04 12.52
C PRO A 17 15.64 -4.00 12.49
N ASP A 18 15.64 -5.01 13.34
CA ASP A 18 16.74 -5.99 13.46
C ASP A 18 16.98 -6.74 12.14
N ASP A 19 15.94 -6.95 11.33
CA ASP A 19 15.99 -7.63 10.05
C ASP A 19 16.16 -6.69 8.85
N TYR A 20 16.55 -5.43 9.08
CA TYR A 20 16.70 -4.40 8.04
C TYR A 20 17.48 -4.87 6.81
N ASP A 21 18.66 -5.45 7.01
CA ASP A 21 19.52 -5.88 5.90
C ASP A 21 18.86 -6.99 5.07
N GLN A 22 18.16 -7.91 5.70
CA GLN A 22 17.43 -8.98 5.02
C GLN A 22 16.25 -8.42 4.23
N LEU A 23 15.52 -7.44 4.79
CA LEU A 23 14.44 -6.75 4.10
C LEU A 23 14.93 -5.98 2.87
N ILE A 24 16.08 -5.31 2.98
CA ILE A 24 16.70 -4.60 1.84
C ILE A 24 17.17 -5.58 0.75
N ILE A 25 17.79 -6.69 1.13
CA ILE A 25 18.20 -7.73 0.17
C ILE A 25 16.97 -8.26 -0.56
N ARG A 26 15.92 -8.64 0.18
CA ARG A 26 14.65 -9.12 -0.39
C ARG A 26 14.03 -8.10 -1.33
N ALA A 27 13.98 -6.83 -0.94
CA ALA A 27 13.43 -5.75 -1.76
C ALA A 27 14.20 -5.60 -3.07
N LYS A 28 15.55 -5.59 -3.04
CA LYS A 28 16.40 -5.51 -4.23
C LYS A 28 16.22 -6.70 -5.17
N GLU A 29 16.14 -7.92 -4.62
CA GLU A 29 15.91 -9.12 -5.42
C GLU A 29 14.54 -9.11 -6.10
N ALA A 30 13.50 -8.72 -5.37
CA ALA A 30 12.14 -8.63 -5.90
C ALA A 30 12.05 -7.57 -7.03
N VAL A 31 12.68 -6.39 -6.87
CA VAL A 31 12.78 -5.39 -7.94
C VAL A 31 13.46 -5.96 -9.17
N ARG A 32 14.62 -6.62 -8.99
CA ARG A 32 15.41 -7.17 -10.11
C ARG A 32 14.63 -8.25 -10.88
N LYS A 33 13.98 -9.16 -10.16
CA LYS A 33 13.15 -10.21 -10.77
C LYS A 33 11.92 -9.62 -11.47
N GLY A 34 11.24 -8.67 -10.83
CA GLY A 34 10.10 -7.98 -11.42
C GLY A 34 10.47 -7.24 -12.70
N GLN A 35 11.61 -6.55 -12.72
CA GLN A 35 12.14 -5.88 -13.90
C GLN A 35 12.46 -6.88 -15.01
N MET A 36 13.09 -8.00 -14.70
CA MET A 36 13.39 -9.05 -15.67
C MET A 36 12.13 -9.58 -16.37
N PHE A 37 11.03 -9.80 -15.63
CA PHE A 37 9.77 -10.24 -16.23
C PHE A 37 9.14 -9.16 -17.12
N TRP A 38 9.22 -7.91 -16.74
CA TRP A 38 8.77 -6.78 -17.56
C TRP A 38 9.59 -6.70 -18.86
N ASP A 39 10.92 -6.73 -18.73
CA ASP A 39 11.84 -6.64 -19.87
C ASP A 39 11.65 -7.81 -20.83
N PHE A 40 11.38 -9.02 -20.32
CA PHE A 40 11.09 -10.19 -21.13
C PHE A 40 9.88 -9.97 -22.06
N VAL A 41 8.75 -9.48 -21.49
CA VAL A 41 7.54 -9.22 -22.30
C VAL A 41 7.77 -8.06 -23.26
N SER A 42 8.52 -7.05 -22.86
CA SER A 42 8.81 -5.87 -23.69
C SER A 42 9.78 -6.19 -24.84
N ALA A 43 10.71 -7.15 -24.63
CA ALA A 43 11.66 -7.58 -25.65
C ALA A 43 11.11 -8.60 -26.63
N GLU A 44 10.00 -9.25 -26.29
CA GLU A 44 9.35 -10.20 -27.18
C GLU A 44 8.77 -9.45 -28.40
N ASN A 45 9.12 -9.90 -29.61
CA ASN A 45 8.75 -9.24 -30.87
C ASN A 45 7.23 -9.05 -31.07
N SER A 46 6.41 -9.87 -30.43
CA SER A 46 4.96 -9.84 -30.53
C SER A 46 4.29 -9.06 -29.38
N VAL A 47 5.05 -8.64 -28.38
CA VAL A 47 4.53 -8.01 -27.15
C VAL A 47 3.35 -8.82 -26.57
N GLY A 48 3.48 -10.15 -26.57
CA GLY A 48 2.45 -11.08 -26.07
C GLY A 48 1.34 -11.42 -27.06
N PHE A 49 1.38 -10.94 -28.32
CA PHE A 49 0.34 -11.20 -29.31
C PHE A 49 0.21 -12.71 -29.66
N HIS A 50 1.33 -13.44 -29.73
CA HIS A 50 1.33 -14.87 -30.01
C HIS A 50 0.91 -15.73 -28.82
N ASN A 51 1.10 -15.24 -27.59
CA ASN A 51 0.69 -15.95 -26.39
C ASN A 51 0.25 -14.96 -25.30
N PRO A 52 -0.94 -14.37 -25.43
CA PRO A 52 -1.43 -13.35 -24.51
C PRO A 52 -1.59 -13.89 -23.08
N ALA A 53 -1.94 -15.15 -22.91
CA ALA A 53 -2.07 -15.75 -21.58
C ALA A 53 -0.73 -15.79 -20.85
N LYS A 54 0.35 -16.21 -21.52
CA LYS A 54 1.71 -16.24 -20.95
C LYS A 54 2.23 -14.82 -20.67
N ALA A 55 1.98 -13.89 -21.57
CA ALA A 55 2.35 -12.50 -21.37
C ALA A 55 1.66 -11.89 -20.15
N LEU A 56 0.35 -12.13 -20.01
CA LEU A 56 -0.42 -11.67 -18.84
C LEU A 56 0.09 -12.27 -17.53
N ASP A 57 0.38 -13.57 -17.51
CA ASP A 57 0.92 -14.27 -16.35
C ASP A 57 2.30 -13.70 -15.94
N THR A 58 3.17 -13.47 -16.93
CA THR A 58 4.49 -12.86 -16.71
C THR A 58 4.38 -11.43 -16.18
N LEU A 59 3.49 -10.60 -16.73
CA LEU A 59 3.25 -9.25 -16.25
C LEU A 59 2.65 -9.23 -14.83
N THR A 60 1.73 -10.16 -14.54
CA THR A 60 1.16 -10.32 -13.20
C THR A 60 2.26 -10.65 -12.18
N SER A 61 3.18 -11.56 -12.56
CA SER A 61 4.35 -11.90 -11.74
C SER A 61 5.25 -10.68 -11.49
N SER A 62 5.49 -9.86 -12.52
CA SER A 62 6.25 -8.60 -12.39
C SER A 62 5.59 -7.63 -11.41
N ILE A 63 4.27 -7.46 -11.49
CA ILE A 63 3.50 -6.58 -10.60
C ILE A 63 3.58 -7.08 -9.16
N THR A 64 3.38 -8.38 -8.93
CA THR A 64 3.45 -9.01 -7.60
C THR A 64 4.82 -8.80 -6.97
N LEU A 65 5.90 -9.06 -7.71
CA LEU A 65 7.27 -8.84 -7.23
C LEU A 65 7.55 -7.36 -6.95
N SER A 66 7.03 -6.46 -7.76
CA SER A 66 7.15 -5.02 -7.52
C SER A 66 6.45 -4.60 -6.23
N GLN A 67 5.28 -5.20 -5.94
CA GLN A 67 4.55 -4.96 -4.69
C GLN A 67 5.29 -5.54 -3.48
N ASP A 68 5.86 -6.75 -3.62
CA ASP A 68 6.69 -7.36 -2.57
C ASP A 68 7.92 -6.52 -2.25
N ALA A 69 8.56 -5.93 -3.26
CA ALA A 69 9.68 -5.02 -3.08
C ALA A 69 9.28 -3.76 -2.29
N ILE A 70 8.14 -3.15 -2.64
CA ILE A 70 7.60 -1.99 -1.92
C ILE A 70 7.31 -2.35 -0.46
N ASN A 71 6.66 -3.48 -0.22
CA ASN A 71 6.32 -3.94 1.12
C ASN A 71 7.56 -4.21 1.98
N ALA A 72 8.59 -4.84 1.40
CA ALA A 72 9.85 -5.08 2.10
C ALA A 72 10.59 -3.77 2.41
N ALA A 73 10.62 -2.81 1.47
CA ALA A 73 11.21 -1.50 1.67
C ALA A 73 10.49 -0.69 2.76
N LEU A 74 9.15 -0.71 2.77
CA LEU A 74 8.35 -0.06 3.81
C LEU A 74 8.61 -0.67 5.19
N LYS A 75 8.72 -1.99 5.29
CA LYS A 75 9.07 -2.67 6.54
C LYS A 75 10.47 -2.27 7.01
N ALA A 76 11.44 -2.18 6.11
CA ALA A 76 12.81 -1.77 6.43
C ALA A 76 12.91 -0.35 7.01
N THR A 77 11.95 0.52 6.71
CA THR A 77 11.88 1.88 7.27
C THR A 77 10.96 1.99 8.48
N ASN A 78 10.50 0.88 9.05
CA ASN A 78 9.43 0.86 10.06
C ASN A 78 8.14 1.59 9.61
N TYR A 79 8.03 1.92 8.32
CA TYR A 79 6.88 2.59 7.75
C TYR A 79 5.77 1.55 7.55
N GLY A 80 4.81 1.50 8.44
CA GLY A 80 3.69 0.55 8.35
C GLY A 80 3.75 -0.62 9.34
N ILE A 81 4.79 -0.75 10.14
CA ILE A 81 4.76 -1.59 11.33
C ILE A 81 4.64 -0.66 12.52
N ALA A 82 3.42 -0.37 12.89
CA ALA A 82 3.20 0.55 13.97
C ALA A 82 2.65 -0.11 15.23
N PRO A 83 3.48 -0.52 16.16
CA PRO A 83 3.09 -0.50 17.56
C PRO A 83 2.86 0.95 18.06
N LYS A 84 3.63 1.93 17.54
CA LYS A 84 3.44 3.36 17.85
C LYS A 84 2.22 4.00 17.17
N LEU A 85 1.77 3.48 16.02
CA LEU A 85 0.58 3.98 15.34
C LEU A 85 -0.73 3.71 16.08
N GLU A 86 -0.82 2.73 16.97
CA GLU A 86 -2.05 2.52 17.76
C GLU A 86 -2.41 3.75 18.59
N GLY A 87 -1.42 4.41 19.20
CA GLY A 87 -1.64 5.67 19.92
C GLY A 87 -2.05 6.80 18.98
N ASP A 88 -1.34 6.95 17.87
CA ASP A 88 -1.56 8.02 16.91
C ASP A 88 -2.85 7.84 16.10
N ILE A 89 -3.20 6.60 15.73
CA ILE A 89 -4.48 6.29 15.08
C ILE A 89 -5.65 6.63 16.00
N LYS A 90 -5.60 6.30 17.29
CA LYS A 90 -6.63 6.65 18.26
C LYS A 90 -6.81 8.17 18.42
N GLN A 91 -5.76 8.95 18.16
CA GLN A 91 -5.82 10.41 18.18
C GLN A 91 -6.30 11.02 16.85
N ILE A 92 -5.91 10.43 15.72
CA ILE A 92 -6.15 10.97 14.37
C ILE A 92 -7.52 10.54 13.82
N VAL A 93 -7.91 9.28 14.04
CA VAL A 93 -9.15 8.72 13.47
C VAL A 93 -10.41 9.47 13.95
N PRO A 94 -10.60 9.78 15.25
CA PRO A 94 -11.81 10.49 15.69
C PRO A 94 -12.01 11.87 15.04
N PRO A 95 -10.99 12.74 14.89
CA PRO A 95 -11.12 14.01 14.16
C PRO A 95 -11.49 13.81 12.69
N ILE A 96 -10.87 12.84 12.01
CA ILE A 96 -11.16 12.53 10.60
C ILE A 96 -12.61 12.05 10.44
N LEU A 97 -13.08 11.16 11.30
CA LEU A 97 -14.46 10.66 11.27
C LEU A 97 -15.46 11.78 11.54
N LYS A 98 -15.15 12.69 12.48
CA LYS A 98 -15.97 13.86 12.78
C LYS A 98 -16.07 14.79 11.58
N MET A 99 -14.95 15.04 10.90
CA MET A 99 -14.89 15.86 9.69
C MET A 99 -15.66 15.22 8.54
N SER A 100 -15.49 13.93 8.31
CA SER A 100 -16.22 13.18 7.26
C SER A 100 -17.73 13.23 7.46
N ARG A 101 -18.21 13.08 8.71
CA ARG A 101 -19.64 13.21 9.03
C ARG A 101 -20.16 14.62 8.79
N LYS A 102 -19.36 15.63 9.11
CA LYS A 102 -19.72 17.04 8.85
C LYS A 102 -19.85 17.30 7.35
N LEU A 103 -18.94 16.77 6.54
CA LEU A 103 -18.97 16.88 5.09
C LEU A 103 -20.16 16.13 4.47
N GLN A 104 -20.58 14.98 5.03
CA GLN A 104 -21.78 14.25 4.60
C GLN A 104 -23.09 15.03 4.85
N GLN A 105 -23.05 16.00 5.73
CA GLN A 105 -24.20 16.86 6.06
C GLN A 105 -24.11 18.25 5.43
N ASP A 106 -23.02 18.55 4.72
CA ASP A 106 -22.78 19.84 4.08
C ASP A 106 -23.41 19.88 2.69
N PRO A 107 -24.50 20.67 2.46
CA PRO A 107 -25.18 20.73 1.16
C PRO A 107 -24.30 21.27 0.04
N GLU A 108 -23.38 22.18 0.34
CA GLU A 108 -22.48 22.78 -0.66
C GLU A 108 -21.42 21.75 -1.09
N TYR A 109 -20.87 21.01 -0.13
CA TYR A 109 -19.93 19.92 -0.43
C TYR A 109 -20.58 18.81 -1.26
N LEU A 110 -21.82 18.44 -0.96
CA LEU A 110 -22.56 17.39 -1.66
C LEU A 110 -22.96 17.79 -3.08
N LYS A 111 -23.14 19.08 -3.38
CA LYS A 111 -23.36 19.56 -4.76
C LYS A 111 -22.16 19.26 -5.67
N THR A 112 -20.97 19.41 -5.16
CA THR A 112 -19.73 19.19 -5.92
C THR A 112 -19.25 17.73 -5.87
N HIS A 113 -19.67 16.96 -4.86
CA HIS A 113 -19.29 15.58 -4.62
C HIS A 113 -20.52 14.70 -4.34
N PRO A 114 -21.44 14.54 -5.29
CA PRO A 114 -22.74 13.85 -5.07
C PRO A 114 -22.57 12.39 -4.64
N TRP A 115 -21.50 11.72 -5.06
CA TRP A 115 -21.18 10.34 -4.67
C TRP A 115 -20.93 10.18 -3.17
N PHE A 116 -20.54 11.26 -2.48
CA PHE A 116 -20.23 11.21 -1.03
C PHE A 116 -21.49 10.98 -0.18
N ALA A 117 -22.67 11.38 -0.69
CA ALA A 117 -23.95 11.14 -0.05
C ALA A 117 -24.34 9.64 0.01
N TYR A 118 -23.80 8.82 -0.91
CA TYR A 118 -24.06 7.38 -0.98
C TYR A 118 -23.12 6.53 -0.12
N LEU A 119 -22.08 7.13 0.46
CA LEU A 119 -21.22 6.41 1.39
C LEU A 119 -22.03 6.08 2.66
N LYS A 120 -21.96 4.80 3.07
CA LYS A 120 -22.55 4.39 4.35
C LYS A 120 -21.94 5.25 5.47
N PRO A 121 -22.76 5.67 6.45
CA PRO A 121 -22.24 6.39 7.61
C PRO A 121 -21.10 5.59 8.23
N LEU A 122 -19.95 6.25 8.41
CA LEU A 122 -18.82 5.62 9.07
C LEU A 122 -19.21 5.21 10.50
N PRO A 123 -18.87 3.99 10.94
CA PRO A 123 -19.15 3.56 12.30
C PRO A 123 -18.54 4.50 13.33
N LYS A 124 -19.08 4.58 14.53
CA LYS A 124 -18.48 5.35 15.61
C LYS A 124 -17.12 4.77 15.95
N ALA A 125 -16.17 5.63 16.32
CA ALA A 125 -14.78 5.22 16.57
C ALA A 125 -14.64 4.10 17.62
N ASP A 126 -15.49 4.10 18.64
CA ASP A 126 -15.63 3.05 19.65
C ASP A 126 -16.07 1.70 19.06
N GLN A 127 -16.98 1.71 18.08
CA GLN A 127 -17.46 0.50 17.43
C GLN A 127 -16.43 -0.13 16.47
N MET A 128 -15.52 0.67 15.91
CA MET A 128 -14.46 0.14 15.06
C MET A 128 -13.42 -0.68 15.82
N TRP A 129 -13.20 -0.40 17.11
CA TRP A 129 -12.21 -1.10 17.92
C TRP A 129 -12.79 -2.37 18.60
N GLU A 130 -14.08 -2.39 18.90
CA GLU A 130 -14.70 -3.58 19.48
C GLU A 130 -14.85 -4.74 18.48
N GLY A 131 -14.99 -4.43 17.20
CA GLY A 131 -15.05 -5.45 16.13
C GLY A 131 -13.76 -6.26 16.00
N ASN A 132 -12.61 -5.65 16.25
CA ASN A 132 -11.30 -6.34 16.14
C ASN A 132 -10.94 -7.22 17.35
N LYS A 133 -11.62 -7.06 18.49
CA LYS A 133 -11.44 -7.94 19.65
C LYS A 133 -12.09 -9.32 19.51
N LYS A 134 -12.95 -9.52 18.51
CA LYS A 134 -13.64 -10.81 18.26
C LYS A 134 -12.92 -11.72 17.25
N ILE A 135 -11.75 -11.32 16.73
CA ILE A 135 -10.97 -12.07 15.73
C ILE A 135 -9.66 -12.63 16.35
N GLN A 136 -9.53 -12.62 17.66
CA GLN A 136 -8.43 -13.31 18.37
C GLN A 136 -8.91 -14.63 18.99
#